data_65d58c4f03b3138ceb44b90fdedf6795
#
_entry.id   65d58c4f03b3138ceb44b90fdedf6795
#
_cell.length_a   1.000
_cell.length_b   1.000
_cell.length_c   1.000
_cell.angle_alpha   90.00
_cell.angle_beta   90.00
_cell.angle_gamma   90.00
#
_symmetry.space_group_name_H-M   'P 1'
#
loop_
_entity.id
_entity.type
_entity.pdbx_description
1 polymer ?
#
loop_
_entity_poly.entity_id
_entity_poly.type
_entity_poly.pdbx_seq_one_letter_code
_entity_poly.pdbx_strand_id
1 'polypeptide(L)'
;MFSAFEDGGEMWTGQGAREARTRVVFLEPFLSPPVVHVGIGMWDMGGDTNQRADIQADRITAEGFDLVFSTWGDTRVARIRAEWLAIGPARHLDDFDDI
;
A
#
# COMPACT_ATOMS: atom_id res chain seq x y z
N MET A 1 -8.80 -1.70 1.72
CA MET A 1 -8.76 -0.67 2.79
C MET A 1 -8.20 -1.27 4.05
N PHE A 2 -7.42 -0.51 4.76
CA PHE A 2 -6.81 -0.99 6.01
C PHE A 2 -7.82 -0.87 7.15
N SER A 3 -8.02 -1.95 7.90
CA SER A 3 -8.97 -1.93 9.02
C SER A 3 -8.54 -1.01 10.16
N ALA A 4 -7.25 -0.75 10.29
CA ALA A 4 -6.73 0.13 11.35
C ALA A 4 -7.18 1.60 11.20
N PHE A 5 -7.80 1.94 10.07
CA PHE A 5 -8.30 3.29 9.82
C PHE A 5 -9.78 3.44 10.16
N GLU A 6 -10.38 2.44 10.79
CA GLU A 6 -11.77 2.56 11.24
C GLU A 6 -11.82 3.44 12.49
N ASP A 7 -13.04 3.95 12.79
CA ASP A 7 -13.25 4.73 14.00
C ASP A 7 -12.78 3.94 15.21
N GLY A 8 -11.98 4.58 16.06
CA GLY A 8 -11.41 3.92 17.21
C GLY A 8 -10.20 3.06 16.87
N GLY A 9 -9.78 3.00 15.62
CA GLY A 9 -8.58 2.27 15.24
C GLY A 9 -7.31 2.99 15.66
N GLU A 10 -6.21 2.27 15.70
CA GLU A 10 -4.95 2.82 16.19
C GLU A 10 -4.40 3.96 15.35
N MET A 11 -4.78 4.04 14.08
CA MET A 11 -4.35 5.14 13.21
C MET A 11 -4.96 6.47 13.63
N TRP A 12 -6.12 6.44 14.28
CA TRP A 12 -6.76 7.65 14.79
C TRP A 12 -6.42 7.91 16.26
N THR A 13 -6.46 6.87 17.08
CA THR A 13 -6.31 7.00 18.52
C THR A 13 -4.91 6.76 19.04
N GLY A 14 -4.05 6.13 18.25
CA GLY A 14 -2.70 5.81 18.65
C GLY A 14 -1.79 7.02 18.64
N GLN A 15 -0.60 6.84 19.19
CA GLN A 15 0.45 7.85 19.20
C GLN A 15 1.76 7.18 18.87
N GLY A 16 2.72 7.97 18.38
CA GLY A 16 4.02 7.46 18.00
C GLY A 16 4.00 6.75 16.67
N ALA A 17 4.95 5.90 16.42
CA ALA A 17 5.08 5.20 15.16
C ALA A 17 3.99 4.14 15.02
N ARG A 18 3.27 4.20 13.92
CA ARG A 18 2.18 3.25 13.63
C ARG A 18 2.26 2.85 12.17
N GLU A 19 1.94 1.60 11.89
CA GLU A 19 2.04 1.06 10.55
C GLU A 19 0.80 0.23 10.24
N ALA A 20 0.30 0.35 9.02
CA ALA A 20 -0.73 -0.53 8.49
C ALA A 20 -0.18 -1.21 7.26
N ARG A 21 -0.30 -2.53 7.20
CA ARG A 21 0.28 -3.33 6.14
C ARG A 21 -0.78 -4.27 5.58
N THR A 22 -0.85 -4.35 4.25
CA THR A 22 -1.73 -5.30 3.59
C THR A 22 -1.02 -5.94 2.42
N ARG A 23 -1.29 -7.21 2.21
CA ARG A 23 -0.71 -7.95 1.09
C ARG A 23 -1.58 -7.78 -0.15
N VAL A 24 -0.96 -7.33 -1.24
CA VAL A 24 -1.59 -7.26 -2.55
C VAL A 24 -1.10 -8.46 -3.36
N VAL A 25 -2.03 -9.23 -3.90
CA VAL A 25 -1.72 -10.39 -4.73
C VAL A 25 -2.19 -10.08 -6.14
N PHE A 26 -1.27 -10.20 -7.12
CA PHE A 26 -1.61 -9.95 -8.50
C PHE A 26 -2.55 -11.02 -9.04
N LEU A 27 -3.45 -10.64 -9.94
CA LEU A 27 -4.32 -11.62 -10.58
C LEU A 27 -3.52 -12.66 -11.35
N GLU A 28 -2.45 -12.20 -12.01
CA GLU A 28 -1.52 -13.08 -12.69
C GLU A 28 -0.10 -12.73 -12.25
N PRO A 29 0.71 -13.70 -11.86
CA PRO A 29 2.08 -13.42 -11.48
C PRO A 29 2.89 -12.88 -12.64
N PHE A 30 3.86 -12.04 -12.32
CA PHE A 30 4.89 -11.66 -13.29
C PHE A 30 5.91 -12.77 -13.43
N LEU A 31 6.76 -12.69 -14.45
CA LEU A 31 7.86 -13.67 -14.61
C LEU A 31 8.93 -13.49 -13.55
N SER A 32 9.11 -12.27 -13.08
CA SER A 32 10.06 -11.93 -12.03
C SER A 32 9.48 -10.76 -11.26
N PRO A 33 10.05 -10.39 -10.11
CA PRO A 33 9.48 -9.29 -9.33
C PRO A 33 9.39 -8.00 -10.16
N PRO A 34 8.21 -7.36 -10.19
CA PRO A 34 8.03 -6.12 -10.95
C PRO A 34 8.56 -4.92 -10.20
N VAL A 35 8.60 -3.79 -10.88
CA VAL A 35 8.73 -2.50 -10.24
C VAL A 35 7.33 -2.09 -9.79
N VAL A 36 7.20 -1.67 -8.54
CA VAL A 36 5.91 -1.27 -7.99
C VAL A 36 5.98 0.17 -7.56
N HIS A 37 5.03 0.96 -8.04
CA HIS A 37 4.83 2.34 -7.61
C HIS A 37 3.56 2.40 -6.77
N VAL A 38 3.64 3.06 -5.62
CA VAL A 38 2.48 3.24 -4.75
C VAL A 38 2.32 4.72 -4.46
N GLY A 39 1.08 5.13 -4.22
CA GLY A 39 0.78 6.51 -3.91
C GLY A 39 -0.46 6.61 -3.05
N ILE A 40 -0.62 7.77 -2.43
CA ILE A 40 -1.79 8.07 -1.64
C ILE A 40 -2.74 8.87 -2.53
N GLY A 41 -3.91 8.30 -2.80
CA GLY A 41 -4.91 8.95 -3.64
C GLY A 41 -5.86 9.84 -2.86
N MET A 42 -6.01 9.59 -1.56
CA MET A 42 -6.84 10.40 -0.68
C MET A 42 -6.43 10.15 0.76
N TRP A 43 -6.44 11.20 1.55
CA TRP A 43 -6.25 11.07 2.99
C TRP A 43 -7.29 11.90 3.73
N ASP A 44 -7.60 11.45 4.95
CA ASP A 44 -8.49 12.16 5.84
C ASP A 44 -7.83 12.11 7.21
N MET A 45 -7.29 13.22 7.64
CA MET A 45 -6.48 13.31 8.84
C MET A 45 -6.98 14.40 9.76
N GLY A 46 -6.66 14.28 11.06
CA GLY A 46 -7.00 15.31 12.03
C GLY A 46 -6.35 16.64 11.67
N GLY A 47 -7.14 17.71 11.66
CA GLY A 47 -6.68 19.02 11.18
C GLY A 47 -5.89 19.81 12.20
N ASP A 48 -5.87 19.38 13.46
CA ASP A 48 -5.20 20.10 14.54
C ASP A 48 -3.82 19.52 14.87
N THR A 49 -3.32 18.60 14.07
CA THR A 49 -2.01 17.99 14.27
C THR A 49 -1.18 18.14 13.00
N ASN A 50 0.11 17.86 13.11
CA ASN A 50 0.95 17.77 11.92
C ASN A 50 0.56 16.51 11.16
N GLN A 51 0.63 16.58 9.84
CA GLN A 51 0.27 15.45 9.00
C GLN A 51 1.52 14.76 8.50
N ARG A 52 1.72 13.56 9.00
CA ARG A 52 2.87 12.73 8.68
C ARG A 52 2.40 11.44 8.06
N ALA A 53 2.90 11.15 6.88
CA ALA A 53 2.49 9.96 6.16
C ALA A 53 3.61 9.48 5.26
N ASP A 54 3.76 8.18 5.19
CA ASP A 54 4.65 7.53 4.26
C ASP A 54 3.93 6.31 3.72
N ILE A 55 4.07 6.05 2.42
CA ILE A 55 3.53 4.85 1.80
C ILE A 55 4.60 4.22 0.94
N GLN A 56 4.72 2.90 1.03
CA GLN A 56 5.73 2.19 0.27
C GLN A 56 5.29 0.78 -0.06
N ALA A 57 5.93 0.22 -1.06
CA ALA A 57 5.80 -1.19 -1.40
C ALA A 57 6.97 -1.93 -0.78
N ASP A 58 6.68 -3.07 -0.16
CA ASP A 58 7.68 -3.89 0.49
C ASP A 58 7.46 -5.35 0.11
N ARG A 59 8.48 -6.16 0.29
CA ARG A 59 8.41 -7.60 0.02
C ARG A 59 7.85 -7.90 -1.36
N ILE A 60 8.37 -7.22 -2.37
CA ILE A 60 7.92 -7.35 -3.74
C ILE A 60 8.40 -8.69 -4.30
N THR A 61 7.46 -9.47 -4.79
CA THR A 61 7.72 -10.75 -5.45
C THR A 61 6.97 -10.79 -6.77
N ALA A 62 7.19 -11.84 -7.55
CA ALA A 62 6.45 -12.02 -8.79
C ALA A 62 4.94 -12.17 -8.54
N GLU A 63 4.53 -12.60 -7.35
CA GLU A 63 3.14 -12.86 -7.03
C GLU A 63 2.42 -11.68 -6.37
N GLY A 64 3.15 -10.74 -5.80
CA GLY A 64 2.51 -9.63 -5.11
C GLY A 64 3.50 -8.80 -4.31
N PHE A 65 2.97 -7.93 -3.47
CA PHE A 65 3.79 -7.08 -2.61
C PHE A 65 2.99 -6.67 -1.36
N ASP A 66 3.71 -6.15 -0.38
CA ASP A 66 3.06 -5.56 0.78
C ASP A 66 2.91 -4.06 0.56
N LEU A 67 1.71 -3.56 0.72
CA LEU A 67 1.42 -2.13 0.72
C LEU A 67 1.49 -1.66 2.17
N VAL A 68 2.38 -0.72 2.45
CA VAL A 68 2.67 -0.31 3.83
C VAL A 68 2.44 1.18 3.98
N PHE A 69 1.54 1.54 4.87
CA PHE A 69 1.32 2.93 5.26
C PHE A 69 1.87 3.15 6.66
N SER A 70 2.61 4.22 6.85
CA SER A 70 3.19 4.56 8.14
C SER A 70 2.87 6.00 8.51
N THR A 71 2.65 6.23 9.77
CA THR A 71 2.54 7.56 10.35
C THR A 71 3.24 7.57 11.70
N TRP A 72 3.44 8.76 12.26
CA TRP A 72 4.16 8.87 13.54
C TRP A 72 3.78 10.16 14.24
N GLY A 73 4.21 10.25 15.50
CA GLY A 73 3.93 11.42 16.30
C GLY A 73 2.46 11.48 16.70
N ASP A 74 1.91 12.67 16.65
CA ASP A 74 0.53 12.92 17.06
C ASP A 74 -0.46 12.90 15.90
N THR A 75 -0.03 12.55 14.70
CA THR A 75 -0.88 12.52 13.53
C THR A 75 -2.04 11.55 13.74
N ARG A 76 -3.24 11.99 13.41
CA ARG A 76 -4.45 11.17 13.49
C ARG A 76 -4.95 10.93 12.07
N VAL A 77 -5.08 9.68 11.71
CA VAL A 77 -5.50 9.29 10.35
C VAL A 77 -6.84 8.58 10.44
N ALA A 78 -7.85 9.18 9.82
CA ALA A 78 -9.18 8.59 9.76
C ALA A 78 -9.31 7.63 8.59
N ARG A 79 -8.80 8.01 7.43
CA ARG A 79 -8.91 7.19 6.23
C ARG A 79 -7.75 7.47 5.27
N ILE A 80 -7.33 6.42 4.59
CA ILE A 80 -6.35 6.53 3.51
C ILE A 80 -6.84 5.68 2.34
N ARG A 81 -6.78 6.25 1.14
CA ARG A 81 -6.93 5.49 -0.08
C ARG A 81 -5.57 5.43 -0.76
N ALA A 82 -5.07 4.22 -0.98
CA ALA A 82 -3.79 4.01 -1.65
C ALA A 82 -4.03 3.47 -3.04
N GLU A 83 -3.11 3.81 -3.94
CA GLU A 83 -3.14 3.36 -5.33
C GLU A 83 -1.79 2.74 -5.65
N TRP A 84 -1.76 1.83 -6.60
CA TRP A 84 -0.51 1.21 -7.00
C TRP A 84 -0.50 0.86 -8.47
N LEU A 85 0.70 0.75 -9.01
CA LEU A 85 0.96 0.32 -10.37
C LEU A 85 2.17 -0.58 -10.36
N ALA A 86 2.06 -1.74 -10.99
CA ALA A 86 3.18 -2.68 -11.09
C ALA A 86 3.52 -2.87 -12.56
N ILE A 87 4.81 -2.78 -12.87
CA ILE A 87 5.31 -2.90 -14.23
C ILE A 87 6.46 -3.89 -14.22
N GLY A 88 6.36 -4.88 -15.08
CA GLY A 88 7.40 -5.88 -15.19
C GLY A 88 7.15 -6.87 -16.32
N PRO A 89 8.03 -7.86 -16.47
CA PRO A 89 7.87 -8.86 -17.52
C PRO A 89 6.69 -9.76 -17.17
N ALA A 90 5.65 -9.74 -17.99
CA ALA A 90 4.43 -10.46 -17.73
C ALA A 90 4.40 -11.74 -18.53
N ARG A 91 3.80 -12.76 -17.96
CA ARG A 91 3.41 -13.94 -18.71
C ARG A 91 2.15 -13.58 -19.47
N HIS A 92 2.15 -13.86 -20.77
CA HIS A 92 0.95 -13.62 -21.56
C HIS A 92 0.87 -14.66 -22.67
N LEU A 93 -0.26 -14.65 -23.36
CA LEU A 93 -0.54 -15.70 -24.31
C LEU A 93 0.44 -15.75 -25.48
N ASP A 94 1.03 -14.63 -25.79
CA ASP A 94 1.98 -14.61 -26.89
C ASP A 94 3.17 -15.48 -26.62
N ASP A 95 3.51 -15.67 -25.37
CA ASP A 95 4.60 -16.55 -25.02
C ASP A 95 4.30 -17.98 -25.40
N PHE A 96 3.04 -18.29 -25.61
CA PHE A 96 2.61 -19.62 -25.96
C PHE A 96 2.23 -19.71 -27.42
N ASP A 97 1.87 -18.59 -27.99
CA ASP A 97 1.40 -18.55 -29.35
C ASP A 97 2.50 -18.63 -30.36
N ASP A 98 3.66 -18.36 -29.93
CA ASP A 98 4.81 -18.46 -30.76
C ASP A 98 5.14 -19.84 -31.16
N ILE A 99 4.41 -20.61 -30.77
CA ILE A 99 4.60 -21.97 -30.97
C ILE A 99 4.06 -22.37 -32.30
#